data_a50493c04532f71cf9aae87de21cdf6c
#
_entry.id   a50493c04532f71cf9aae87de21cdf6c
#
_cell.length_a   1.000
_cell.length_b   1.000
_cell.length_c   1.000
_cell.angle_alpha   90.00
_cell.angle_beta   90.00
_cell.angle_gamma   90.00
#
_symmetry.space_group_name_H-M   'P 1'
#
loop_
_entity.id
_entity.type
_entity.pdbx_description
1 polymer ?
#
loop_
_entity_poly.entity_id
_entity_poly.type
_entity_poly.pdbx_seq_one_letter_code
_entity_poly.pdbx_strand_id
1 'polypeptide(L)'
;MSWFQCNLRLVHDDCWSHITSNLEDIYVIDAGLTLYPYDKSSDASVLIKTKNSQDFIELRNKLTNTVSIKQINRIMNIANVRNNHVKFLNFTGIYGDTIATILYENKTPSYWYFFTGGIEYWDFMARSKVEYEDILKNIENIATIKSSKCTSISKNQNVPLDLRKISFAIIPYLTNLQAETILTAYRHGYYDVPKKVTIKDLAQLTGKSPSTIDLYLRNSEKKIMDFVLKSYDFTS
;
A
#
# COMPACT_ATOMS: atom_id res chain seq x y z
N MET A 1 -30.09 -3.79 -1.13
CA MET A 1 -28.90 -3.31 -1.86
C MET A 1 -27.74 -4.19 -1.44
N SER A 2 -27.06 -4.79 -2.41
CA SER A 2 -25.84 -5.59 -2.14
C SER A 2 -24.64 -4.70 -2.46
N TRP A 3 -23.75 -4.54 -1.51
CA TRP A 3 -22.45 -3.88 -1.74
C TRP A 3 -21.47 -4.86 -2.36
N PHE A 4 -20.51 -4.33 -3.08
CA PHE A 4 -19.46 -5.10 -3.71
C PHE A 4 -18.10 -4.55 -3.27
N GLN A 5 -17.19 -5.45 -2.90
CA GLN A 5 -15.79 -5.14 -2.73
C GLN A 5 -15.06 -5.49 -4.03
N CYS A 6 -14.35 -4.53 -4.58
CA CYS A 6 -13.70 -4.63 -5.88
C CYS A 6 -12.20 -4.37 -5.75
N ASN A 7 -11.41 -5.17 -6.46
CA ASN A 7 -9.96 -5.08 -6.49
C ASN A 7 -9.51 -4.92 -7.94
N LEU A 8 -8.59 -4.01 -8.19
CA LEU A 8 -7.99 -3.78 -9.49
C LEU A 8 -6.46 -3.84 -9.43
N ARG A 9 -5.87 -4.37 -10.49
CA ARG A 9 -4.47 -4.20 -10.82
C ARG A 9 -4.40 -3.57 -12.21
N LEU A 10 -3.66 -2.49 -12.33
CA LEU A 10 -3.58 -1.76 -13.59
C LEU A 10 -2.21 -1.12 -13.78
N VAL A 11 -1.92 -0.74 -15.01
CA VAL A 11 -0.79 0.11 -15.39
C VAL A 11 -1.37 1.39 -15.98
N HIS A 12 -0.93 2.51 -15.46
CA HIS A 12 -1.33 3.82 -15.88
C HIS A 12 -0.07 4.58 -16.34
N ASP A 13 0.22 4.55 -17.62
CA ASP A 13 1.51 4.99 -18.17
C ASP A 13 1.80 6.48 -17.93
N ASP A 14 0.79 7.32 -17.95
CA ASP A 14 0.90 8.75 -17.69
C ASP A 14 0.85 9.10 -16.17
N CYS A 15 0.79 8.10 -15.31
CA CYS A 15 0.73 8.30 -13.86
C CYS A 15 2.13 8.39 -13.22
N TRP A 16 2.21 9.15 -12.16
CA TRP A 16 3.42 9.20 -11.34
C TRP A 16 3.79 7.85 -10.69
N SER A 17 2.85 6.91 -10.58
CA SER A 17 3.11 5.52 -10.16
C SER A 17 4.15 4.83 -11.04
N HIS A 18 4.23 5.24 -12.33
CA HIS A 18 5.18 4.68 -13.30
C HIS A 18 6.65 4.92 -12.90
N ILE A 19 6.95 5.90 -12.06
CA ILE A 19 8.32 6.12 -11.55
C ILE A 19 8.86 4.92 -10.78
N THR A 20 8.00 4.03 -10.28
CA THR A 20 8.38 2.80 -9.57
C THR A 20 8.70 1.64 -10.50
N SER A 21 8.52 1.76 -11.83
CA SER A 21 8.58 0.64 -12.79
C SER A 21 9.91 -0.09 -12.82
N ASN A 22 11.02 0.60 -12.61
CA ASN A 22 12.37 0.03 -12.66
C ASN A 22 13.03 0.01 -11.27
N LEU A 23 12.22 0.09 -10.21
CA LEU A 23 12.71 0.13 -8.85
C LEU A 23 12.14 -1.08 -8.08
N GLU A 24 13.03 -1.99 -7.71
CA GLU A 24 12.65 -3.15 -6.91
C GLU A 24 12.37 -2.77 -5.45
N ASP A 25 11.40 -3.44 -4.83
CA ASP A 25 11.07 -3.29 -3.40
C ASP A 25 10.68 -1.85 -2.96
N ILE A 26 10.19 -1.02 -3.90
CA ILE A 26 9.59 0.26 -3.57
C ILE A 26 8.07 0.10 -3.50
N TYR A 27 7.50 0.54 -2.39
CA TYR A 27 6.05 0.60 -2.17
C TYR A 27 5.65 2.04 -1.89
N VAL A 28 4.69 2.53 -2.64
CA VAL A 28 4.04 3.82 -2.41
C VAL A 28 2.62 3.53 -1.98
N ILE A 29 2.26 3.97 -0.79
CA ILE A 29 1.06 3.55 -0.07
C ILE A 29 0.24 4.79 0.25
N ASP A 30 -1.03 4.76 -0.08
CA ASP A 30 -1.98 5.82 0.26
C ASP A 30 -2.02 6.06 1.78
N ALA A 31 -1.86 7.33 2.16
CA ALA A 31 -1.99 7.81 3.52
C ALA A 31 -3.04 8.93 3.62
N GLY A 32 -3.67 9.29 2.53
CA GLY A 32 -4.75 10.26 2.45
C GLY A 32 -4.74 11.04 1.14
N LEU A 33 -5.91 11.17 0.55
CA LEU A 33 -6.14 11.94 -0.67
C LEU A 33 -7.39 12.78 -0.52
N THR A 34 -7.26 14.07 -0.82
CA THR A 34 -8.37 15.02 -0.90
C THR A 34 -8.46 15.57 -2.31
N LEU A 35 -9.63 15.55 -2.89
CA LEU A 35 -9.90 16.04 -4.23
C LEU A 35 -10.68 17.37 -4.14
N TYR A 36 -10.26 18.36 -4.91
CA TYR A 36 -10.86 19.69 -5.02
C TYR A 36 -11.38 19.91 -6.45
N PRO A 37 -12.61 19.48 -6.77
CA PRO A 37 -13.16 19.55 -8.14
C PRO A 37 -13.23 20.96 -8.69
N TYR A 38 -13.56 21.95 -7.83
CA TYR A 38 -13.69 23.35 -8.22
C TYR A 38 -12.32 23.98 -8.61
N ASP A 39 -11.28 23.63 -7.86
CA ASP A 39 -9.92 24.13 -8.09
C ASP A 39 -9.14 23.27 -9.08
N LYS A 40 -9.76 22.19 -9.56
CA LYS A 40 -9.13 21.19 -10.42
C LYS A 40 -7.79 20.69 -9.87
N SER A 41 -7.72 20.50 -8.56
CA SER A 41 -6.53 20.11 -7.83
C SER A 41 -6.81 18.98 -6.85
N SER A 42 -5.74 18.42 -6.30
CA SER A 42 -5.78 17.41 -5.25
C SER A 42 -4.62 17.61 -4.28
N ASP A 43 -4.82 17.22 -3.02
CA ASP A 43 -3.75 17.08 -2.03
C ASP A 43 -3.61 15.60 -1.67
N ALA A 44 -2.42 15.08 -1.81
CA ALA A 44 -2.13 13.68 -1.51
C ALA A 44 -1.01 13.56 -0.47
N SER A 45 -1.18 12.56 0.37
CA SER A 45 -0.20 12.08 1.32
C SER A 45 0.08 10.62 1.05
N VAL A 46 1.34 10.24 0.97
CA VAL A 46 1.72 8.85 0.77
C VAL A 46 2.88 8.45 1.67
N LEU A 47 2.91 7.19 2.05
CA LEU A 47 4.07 6.55 2.65
C LEU A 47 4.87 5.86 1.55
N ILE A 48 6.16 6.18 1.48
CA ILE A 48 7.08 5.54 0.55
C ILE A 48 8.01 4.65 1.34
N LYS A 49 7.93 3.34 1.11
CA LYS A 49 8.88 2.36 1.65
C LYS A 49 9.86 1.99 0.56
N THR A 50 11.16 2.03 0.90
CA THR A 50 12.26 1.60 0.04
C THR A 50 13.08 0.52 0.75
N LYS A 51 13.84 -0.26 0.00
CA LYS A 51 14.76 -1.25 0.54
C LYS A 51 15.94 -0.58 1.25
N ASN A 52 16.44 0.49 0.68
CA ASN A 52 17.58 1.26 1.19
C ASN A 52 17.40 2.76 0.91
N SER A 53 18.29 3.58 1.44
CA SER A 53 18.23 5.04 1.25
C SER A 53 18.56 5.48 -0.18
N GLN A 54 19.35 4.68 -0.92
CA GLN A 54 19.72 5.01 -2.29
C GLN A 54 18.51 4.93 -3.23
N ASP A 55 17.67 3.92 -3.07
CA ASP A 55 16.42 3.76 -3.86
C ASP A 55 15.50 4.97 -3.65
N PHE A 56 15.47 5.52 -2.43
CA PHE A 56 14.71 6.73 -2.16
C PHE A 56 15.30 7.97 -2.86
N ILE A 57 16.64 8.11 -2.90
CA ILE A 57 17.31 9.19 -3.61
C ILE A 57 16.99 9.12 -5.11
N GLU A 58 17.04 7.92 -5.69
CA GLU A 58 16.68 7.69 -7.09
C GLU A 58 15.22 8.05 -7.37
N LEU A 59 14.30 7.58 -6.53
CA LEU A 59 12.87 7.91 -6.63
C LEU A 59 12.64 9.41 -6.52
N ARG A 60 13.28 10.07 -5.54
CA ARG A 60 13.20 11.53 -5.37
C ARG A 60 13.71 12.27 -6.61
N ASN A 61 14.84 11.85 -7.18
CA ASN A 61 15.39 12.46 -8.39
C ASN A 61 14.42 12.28 -9.57
N LYS A 62 13.79 11.12 -9.71
CA LYS A 62 12.73 10.91 -10.71
C LYS A 62 11.55 11.85 -10.47
N LEU A 63 11.09 12.00 -9.23
CA LEU A 63 10.00 12.90 -8.87
C LEU A 63 10.32 14.38 -9.16
N THR A 64 11.56 14.83 -8.95
CA THR A 64 11.94 16.24 -9.11
C THR A 64 12.36 16.58 -10.54
N ASN A 65 12.93 15.65 -11.28
CA ASN A 65 13.48 15.88 -12.62
C ASN A 65 12.49 15.57 -13.75
N THR A 66 11.39 14.91 -13.46
CA THR A 66 10.39 14.55 -14.47
C THR A 66 9.40 15.70 -14.62
N VAL A 67 9.72 16.65 -15.50
CA VAL A 67 8.79 17.66 -16.05
C VAL A 67 7.52 17.01 -16.66
N SER A 68 7.51 15.70 -16.82
CA SER A 68 6.47 14.90 -17.44
C SER A 68 5.50 14.21 -16.48
N ILE A 69 5.64 14.36 -15.15
CA ILE A 69 4.62 13.85 -14.23
C ILE A 69 3.47 14.86 -14.19
N LYS A 70 2.60 14.78 -15.19
CA LYS A 70 1.45 15.67 -15.35
C LYS A 70 0.53 15.73 -14.13
N GLN A 71 0.60 14.73 -13.25
CA GLN A 71 -0.31 14.58 -12.10
C GLN A 71 0.21 15.22 -10.80
N ILE A 72 1.49 15.55 -10.69
CA ILE A 72 2.06 16.23 -9.52
C ILE A 72 2.38 17.68 -9.86
N ASN A 73 1.69 18.61 -9.22
CA ASN A 73 1.94 20.05 -9.39
C ASN A 73 3.10 20.53 -8.52
N ARG A 74 3.12 20.08 -7.25
CA ARG A 74 4.12 20.55 -6.28
C ARG A 74 4.31 19.54 -5.15
N ILE A 75 5.57 19.24 -4.82
CA ILE A 75 5.92 18.52 -3.59
C ILE A 75 5.95 19.52 -2.43
N MET A 76 5.14 19.27 -1.41
CA MET A 76 4.99 20.13 -0.25
C MET A 76 5.98 19.80 0.85
N ASN A 77 6.12 18.51 1.17
CA ASN A 77 6.95 18.05 2.26
C ASN A 77 7.42 16.61 2.06
N ILE A 78 8.62 16.33 2.55
CA ILE A 78 9.16 14.97 2.67
C ILE A 78 9.70 14.81 4.08
N ALA A 79 9.10 13.93 4.88
CA ALA A 79 9.51 13.67 6.25
C ALA A 79 9.97 12.22 6.44
N ASN A 80 10.93 12.00 7.33
CA ASN A 80 11.31 10.66 7.76
C ASN A 80 10.27 10.09 8.73
N VAL A 81 9.87 8.85 8.52
CA VAL A 81 9.03 8.11 9.47
C VAL A 81 9.91 7.09 10.17
N ARG A 82 10.32 7.38 11.41
CA ARG A 82 11.08 6.54 12.37
C ARG A 82 12.37 5.88 11.88
N ASN A 83 12.52 5.54 10.64
CA ASN A 83 13.75 4.98 10.05
C ASN A 83 13.97 5.55 8.66
N ASN A 84 15.20 5.41 8.15
CA ASN A 84 15.58 5.99 6.85
C ASN A 84 14.94 5.29 5.64
N HIS A 85 14.19 4.20 5.83
CA HIS A 85 13.60 3.40 4.77
C HIS A 85 12.12 3.72 4.49
N VAL A 86 11.50 4.52 5.35
CA VAL A 86 10.11 4.97 5.17
C VAL A 86 10.06 6.48 5.21
N LYS A 87 9.48 7.07 4.18
CA LYS A 87 9.28 8.50 4.03
C LYS A 87 7.79 8.80 3.94
N PHE A 88 7.42 9.94 4.46
CA PHE A 88 6.10 10.50 4.27
C PHE A 88 6.22 11.65 3.26
N LEU A 89 5.47 11.57 2.18
CA LEU A 89 5.47 12.56 1.12
C LEU A 89 4.11 13.21 1.00
N ASN A 90 4.07 14.54 1.05
CA ASN A 90 2.90 15.34 0.74
C ASN A 90 3.11 16.09 -0.56
N PHE A 91 2.12 16.09 -1.44
CA PHE A 91 2.16 16.83 -2.68
C PHE A 91 0.78 17.29 -3.11
N THR A 92 0.75 18.35 -3.92
CA THR A 92 -0.45 18.76 -4.64
C THR A 92 -0.41 18.17 -6.04
N GLY A 93 -1.55 17.75 -6.53
CA GLY A 93 -1.72 17.16 -7.85
C GLY A 93 -2.88 17.80 -8.61
N ILE A 94 -3.12 17.28 -9.80
CA ILE A 94 -4.27 17.68 -10.63
C ILE A 94 -5.51 16.90 -10.24
N TYR A 95 -6.67 17.47 -10.55
CA TYR A 95 -7.96 16.77 -10.61
C TYR A 95 -8.25 16.46 -12.07
N GLY A 96 -8.53 15.22 -12.39
CA GLY A 96 -8.78 14.72 -13.75
C GLY A 96 -7.75 13.65 -14.16
N ASP A 97 -8.10 12.81 -15.11
CA ASP A 97 -7.27 11.74 -15.69
C ASP A 97 -6.55 10.86 -14.63
N THR A 98 -7.20 10.64 -13.50
CA THR A 98 -6.72 9.77 -12.42
C THR A 98 -7.79 8.76 -12.01
N ILE A 99 -7.35 7.59 -11.55
CA ILE A 99 -8.28 6.57 -11.02
C ILE A 99 -9.07 7.13 -9.84
N ALA A 100 -8.43 7.91 -8.97
CA ALA A 100 -9.09 8.53 -7.83
C ALA A 100 -10.22 9.47 -8.24
N THR A 101 -10.03 10.27 -9.31
CA THR A 101 -11.07 11.15 -9.86
C THR A 101 -12.25 10.35 -10.39
N ILE A 102 -11.98 9.28 -11.15
CA ILE A 102 -13.05 8.39 -11.65
C ILE A 102 -13.86 7.80 -10.50
N LEU A 103 -13.20 7.30 -9.46
CA LEU A 103 -13.88 6.75 -8.27
C LEU A 103 -14.70 7.82 -7.53
N TYR A 104 -14.15 9.02 -7.40
CA TYR A 104 -14.84 10.14 -6.76
C TYR A 104 -16.09 10.57 -7.54
N GLU A 105 -16.01 10.75 -8.86
CA GLU A 105 -17.13 11.15 -9.73
C GLU A 105 -18.23 10.09 -9.75
N ASN A 106 -17.88 8.82 -9.65
CA ASN A 106 -18.84 7.74 -9.45
C ASN A 106 -19.37 7.65 -8.02
N LYS A 107 -19.00 8.59 -7.13
CA LYS A 107 -19.41 8.64 -5.72
C LYS A 107 -19.11 7.34 -4.99
N THR A 108 -18.00 6.72 -5.31
CA THR A 108 -17.49 5.51 -4.65
C THR A 108 -17.29 5.81 -3.17
N PRO A 109 -17.94 5.07 -2.26
CA PRO A 109 -17.96 5.43 -0.84
C PRO A 109 -16.62 5.27 -0.13
N SER A 110 -15.76 4.41 -0.65
CA SER A 110 -14.45 4.13 -0.07
C SER A 110 -13.53 3.55 -1.12
N TYR A 111 -12.31 4.03 -1.15
CA TYR A 111 -11.23 3.45 -1.93
C TYR A 111 -9.90 3.56 -1.19
N TRP A 112 -8.94 2.76 -1.61
CA TRP A 112 -7.57 2.75 -1.11
C TRP A 112 -6.65 2.21 -2.20
N TYR A 113 -5.40 2.64 -2.21
CA TYR A 113 -4.45 2.23 -3.23
C TYR A 113 -3.02 2.11 -2.71
N PHE A 114 -2.23 1.35 -3.42
CA PHE A 114 -0.77 1.38 -3.35
C PHE A 114 -0.18 1.05 -4.72
N PHE A 115 1.08 1.42 -4.94
CA PHE A 115 1.78 1.01 -6.14
C PHE A 115 3.17 0.47 -5.82
N THR A 116 3.62 -0.43 -6.70
CA THR A 116 4.94 -1.04 -6.69
C THR A 116 5.26 -1.58 -8.07
N GLY A 117 6.53 -1.44 -8.53
CA GLY A 117 6.95 -1.94 -9.83
C GLY A 117 6.16 -1.41 -11.02
N GLY A 118 5.67 -0.17 -10.97
CA GLY A 118 4.85 0.45 -12.01
C GLY A 118 3.40 -0.07 -12.09
N ILE A 119 2.99 -0.91 -11.14
CA ILE A 119 1.63 -1.44 -11.05
C ILE A 119 0.89 -0.75 -9.93
N GLU A 120 -0.32 -0.26 -10.22
CA GLU A 120 -1.26 0.25 -9.25
C GLU A 120 -2.21 -0.86 -8.79
N TYR A 121 -2.45 -0.89 -7.49
CA TYR A 121 -3.40 -1.78 -6.83
C TYR A 121 -4.44 -0.93 -6.16
N TRP A 122 -5.68 -1.08 -6.58
CA TRP A 122 -6.83 -0.33 -6.08
C TRP A 122 -7.84 -1.25 -5.45
N ASP A 123 -8.29 -0.90 -4.26
CA ASP A 123 -9.43 -1.50 -3.58
C ASP A 123 -10.52 -0.45 -3.42
N PHE A 124 -11.75 -0.78 -3.80
CA PHE A 124 -12.87 0.14 -3.68
C PHE A 124 -14.20 -0.58 -3.49
N MET A 125 -15.20 0.17 -3.08
CA MET A 125 -16.56 -0.30 -2.88
C MET A 125 -17.45 0.16 -4.02
N ALA A 126 -18.28 -0.73 -4.56
CA ALA A 126 -19.35 -0.39 -5.51
C ALA A 126 -20.72 -0.75 -4.94
N ARG A 127 -21.76 0.02 -5.30
CA ARG A 127 -23.14 -0.22 -4.86
C ARG A 127 -23.84 -1.29 -5.67
N SER A 128 -23.35 -1.54 -6.90
CA SER A 128 -23.91 -2.52 -7.81
C SER A 128 -22.84 -3.05 -8.77
N LYS A 129 -23.17 -4.15 -9.45
CA LYS A 129 -22.32 -4.67 -10.49
C LYS A 129 -22.26 -3.75 -11.72
N VAL A 130 -23.36 -3.06 -12.02
CA VAL A 130 -23.42 -2.07 -13.12
C VAL A 130 -22.49 -0.90 -12.84
N GLU A 131 -22.52 -0.33 -11.62
CA GLU A 131 -21.60 0.73 -11.20
C GLU A 131 -20.12 0.29 -11.34
N TYR A 132 -19.80 -0.93 -10.94
CA TYR A 132 -18.47 -1.50 -11.13
C TYR A 132 -18.06 -1.57 -12.60
N GLU A 133 -18.95 -2.05 -13.49
CA GLU A 133 -18.68 -2.17 -14.93
C GLU A 133 -18.50 -0.79 -15.57
N ASP A 134 -19.26 0.22 -15.15
CA ASP A 134 -19.12 1.60 -15.63
C ASP A 134 -17.79 2.22 -15.16
N ILE A 135 -17.40 1.97 -13.92
CA ILE A 135 -16.08 2.39 -13.40
C ILE A 135 -14.97 1.76 -14.23
N LEU A 136 -15.03 0.46 -14.54
CA LEU A 136 -14.02 -0.21 -15.35
C LEU A 136 -13.86 0.41 -16.73
N LYS A 137 -14.98 0.69 -17.42
CA LYS A 137 -14.97 1.34 -18.74
C LYS A 137 -14.28 2.72 -18.71
N ASN A 138 -14.57 3.50 -17.68
CA ASN A 138 -13.93 4.80 -17.52
C ASN A 138 -12.41 4.67 -17.25
N ILE A 139 -12.01 3.67 -16.47
CA ILE A 139 -10.60 3.39 -16.19
C ILE A 139 -9.86 2.90 -17.45
N GLU A 140 -10.48 2.09 -18.27
CA GLU A 140 -9.90 1.58 -19.53
C GLU A 140 -9.55 2.70 -20.53
N ASN A 141 -10.15 3.89 -20.40
CA ASN A 141 -9.80 5.05 -21.23
C ASN A 141 -8.45 5.67 -20.87
N ILE A 142 -7.95 5.45 -19.65
CA ILE A 142 -6.72 6.09 -19.14
C ILE A 142 -5.66 5.08 -18.66
N ALA A 143 -6.00 3.81 -18.50
CA ALA A 143 -5.11 2.81 -17.94
C ALA A 143 -5.36 1.41 -18.54
N THR A 144 -4.34 0.57 -18.52
CA THR A 144 -4.45 -0.84 -18.90
C THR A 144 -4.76 -1.70 -17.69
N ILE A 145 -5.95 -2.28 -17.63
CA ILE A 145 -6.36 -3.19 -16.56
C ILE A 145 -5.67 -4.55 -16.75
N LYS A 146 -4.87 -4.97 -15.78
CA LYS A 146 -4.19 -6.28 -15.76
C LYS A 146 -5.05 -7.37 -15.14
N SER A 147 -5.81 -7.02 -14.11
CA SER A 147 -6.80 -7.91 -13.50
C SER A 147 -7.82 -7.12 -12.72
N SER A 148 -9.05 -7.63 -12.66
CA SER A 148 -10.12 -7.08 -11.86
C SER A 148 -10.92 -8.20 -11.18
N LYS A 149 -11.38 -7.95 -9.96
CA LYS A 149 -12.24 -8.84 -9.20
C LYS A 149 -13.26 -8.04 -8.43
N CYS A 150 -14.51 -8.46 -8.47
CA CYS A 150 -15.58 -7.85 -7.70
C CYS A 150 -16.37 -8.95 -6.98
N THR A 151 -16.53 -8.81 -5.67
CA THR A 151 -17.19 -9.80 -4.82
C THR A 151 -18.36 -9.15 -4.10
N SER A 152 -19.54 -9.74 -4.19
CA SER A 152 -20.73 -9.27 -3.45
C SER A 152 -20.54 -9.46 -1.96
N ILE A 153 -20.89 -8.43 -1.19
CA ILE A 153 -20.89 -8.46 0.27
C ILE A 153 -22.33 -8.75 0.69
N SER A 154 -22.61 -9.96 1.16
CA SER A 154 -23.92 -10.29 1.73
C SER A 154 -23.99 -9.89 3.20
N LYS A 155 -25.22 -9.66 3.71
CA LYS A 155 -25.45 -9.29 5.12
C LYS A 155 -24.91 -10.31 6.15
N ASN A 156 -24.69 -11.54 5.73
CA ASN A 156 -24.23 -12.64 6.60
C ASN A 156 -22.78 -13.09 6.34
N GLN A 157 -22.07 -12.40 5.45
CA GLN A 157 -20.65 -12.68 5.24
C GLN A 157 -19.81 -11.68 6.02
N ASN A 158 -18.80 -12.16 6.71
CA ASN A 158 -17.76 -11.28 7.23
C ASN A 158 -17.17 -10.52 6.03
N VAL A 159 -17.30 -9.19 6.06
CA VAL A 159 -16.61 -8.34 5.08
C VAL A 159 -15.13 -8.71 5.16
N PRO A 160 -14.52 -9.17 4.06
CA PRO A 160 -13.08 -9.42 4.10
C PRO A 160 -12.39 -8.11 4.44
N LEU A 161 -11.96 -7.99 5.69
CA LEU A 161 -11.12 -6.87 6.08
C LEU A 161 -9.89 -6.91 5.19
N ASP A 162 -9.64 -5.86 4.44
CA ASP A 162 -8.43 -5.82 3.64
C ASP A 162 -7.22 -5.66 4.56
N LEU A 163 -6.72 -6.82 4.99
CA LEU A 163 -5.56 -6.90 5.88
C LEU A 163 -4.31 -6.24 5.29
N ARG A 164 -4.29 -5.99 3.98
CA ARG A 164 -3.19 -5.25 3.34
C ARG A 164 -3.10 -3.82 3.87
N LYS A 165 -4.23 -3.14 4.09
CA LYS A 165 -4.26 -1.80 4.71
C LYS A 165 -3.60 -1.80 6.09
N ILE A 166 -3.92 -2.80 6.91
CA ILE A 166 -3.34 -2.95 8.26
C ILE A 166 -1.87 -3.34 8.16
N SER A 167 -1.53 -4.25 7.27
CA SER A 167 -0.13 -4.67 7.06
C SER A 167 0.75 -3.49 6.67
N PHE A 168 0.28 -2.62 5.79
CA PHE A 168 1.02 -1.43 5.38
C PHE A 168 1.15 -0.39 6.51
N ALA A 169 0.18 -0.29 7.42
CA ALA A 169 0.31 0.56 8.59
C ALA A 169 1.41 0.08 9.56
N ILE A 170 1.66 -1.23 9.63
CA ILE A 170 2.69 -1.84 10.49
C ILE A 170 4.09 -1.79 9.85
N ILE A 171 4.20 -1.81 8.52
CA ILE A 171 5.47 -1.82 7.78
C ILE A 171 6.46 -0.77 8.26
N PRO A 172 6.08 0.52 8.52
CA PRO A 172 7.01 1.53 8.99
C PRO A 172 7.66 1.23 10.35
N TYR A 173 7.09 0.32 11.13
CA TYR A 173 7.59 -0.04 12.46
C TYR A 173 8.63 -1.15 12.45
N LEU A 174 8.71 -1.93 11.36
CA LEU A 174 9.65 -3.02 11.20
C LEU A 174 10.85 -2.61 10.33
N THR A 175 12.05 -3.05 10.69
CA THR A 175 13.17 -3.01 9.75
C THR A 175 12.98 -4.08 8.68
N ASN A 176 13.64 -3.96 7.52
CA ASN A 176 13.53 -4.97 6.45
C ASN A 176 13.87 -6.38 6.96
N LEU A 177 14.96 -6.52 7.75
CA LEU A 177 15.34 -7.79 8.34
C LEU A 177 14.31 -8.34 9.33
N GLN A 178 13.67 -7.48 10.11
CA GLN A 178 12.58 -7.87 11.00
C GLN A 178 11.35 -8.33 10.23
N ALA A 179 10.95 -7.58 9.19
CA ALA A 179 9.82 -7.93 8.35
C ALA A 179 10.07 -9.25 7.59
N GLU A 180 11.25 -9.42 7.00
CA GLU A 180 11.66 -10.64 6.33
C GLU A 180 11.64 -11.85 7.28
N THR A 181 12.22 -11.70 8.47
CA THR A 181 12.30 -12.79 9.44
C THR A 181 10.93 -13.24 9.91
N ILE A 182 10.04 -12.30 10.27
CA ILE A 182 8.69 -12.66 10.77
C ILE A 182 7.81 -13.23 9.66
N LEU A 183 7.93 -12.74 8.41
CA LEU A 183 7.24 -13.30 7.25
C LEU A 183 7.72 -14.71 6.92
N THR A 184 9.03 -14.95 6.99
CA THR A 184 9.60 -16.30 6.79
C THR A 184 9.09 -17.25 7.87
N ALA A 185 9.12 -16.84 9.13
CA ALA A 185 8.58 -17.63 10.24
C ALA A 185 7.10 -17.98 10.04
N TYR A 186 6.29 -17.00 9.66
CA TYR A 186 4.86 -17.20 9.38
C TYR A 186 4.64 -18.18 8.22
N ARG A 187 5.31 -17.99 7.08
CA ARG A 187 5.15 -18.81 5.88
C ARG A 187 5.54 -20.29 6.12
N HIS A 188 6.50 -20.54 7.00
CA HIS A 188 6.95 -21.91 7.32
C HIS A 188 6.21 -22.53 8.52
N GLY A 189 5.20 -21.83 9.08
CA GLY A 189 4.35 -22.37 10.13
C GLY A 189 4.99 -22.33 11.53
N TYR A 190 5.90 -21.42 11.79
CA TYR A 190 6.44 -21.20 13.14
C TYR A 190 5.33 -20.80 14.13
N TYR A 191 4.31 -20.10 13.67
CA TYR A 191 3.16 -19.66 14.44
C TYR A 191 1.97 -20.61 14.38
N ASP A 192 2.08 -21.73 13.66
CA ASP A 192 1.02 -22.74 13.61
C ASP A 192 0.91 -23.50 14.94
N VAL A 193 -0.25 -24.08 15.19
CA VAL A 193 -0.49 -24.93 16.34
C VAL A 193 -0.91 -26.32 15.84
N PRO A 194 -0.06 -27.34 15.97
CA PRO A 194 1.33 -27.34 16.46
C PRO A 194 2.30 -26.63 15.51
N LYS A 195 3.41 -26.11 16.04
CA LYS A 195 4.48 -25.49 15.24
C LYS A 195 5.06 -26.48 14.22
N LYS A 196 5.23 -26.03 12.98
CA LYS A 196 5.83 -26.82 11.89
C LYS A 196 7.35 -26.70 11.81
N VAL A 197 7.88 -25.57 12.26
CA VAL A 197 9.33 -25.26 12.25
C VAL A 197 9.78 -24.66 13.58
N THR A 198 11.06 -24.85 13.91
CA THR A 198 11.72 -24.27 15.08
C THR A 198 12.57 -23.07 14.71
N ILE A 199 13.09 -22.35 15.71
CA ILE A 199 14.08 -21.28 15.50
C ILE A 199 15.34 -21.81 14.80
N LYS A 200 15.75 -23.05 15.09
CA LYS A 200 16.92 -23.67 14.44
C LYS A 200 16.68 -23.89 12.95
N ASP A 201 15.49 -24.35 12.58
CA ASP A 201 15.12 -24.54 11.18
C ASP A 201 15.08 -23.22 10.42
N LEU A 202 14.51 -22.17 11.04
CA LEU A 202 14.52 -20.81 10.46
C LEU A 202 15.93 -20.26 10.32
N ALA A 203 16.81 -20.54 11.26
CA ALA A 203 18.22 -20.15 11.20
C ALA A 203 18.95 -20.81 10.00
N GLN A 204 18.70 -22.07 9.76
CA GLN A 204 19.23 -22.79 8.59
C GLN A 204 18.68 -22.23 7.28
N LEU A 205 17.35 -21.98 7.19
CA LEU A 205 16.70 -21.43 6.01
C LEU A 205 17.23 -20.04 5.63
N THR A 206 17.60 -19.23 6.61
CA THR A 206 18.01 -17.83 6.40
C THR A 206 19.50 -17.60 6.43
N GLY A 207 20.30 -18.63 6.74
CA GLY A 207 21.75 -18.51 6.91
C GLY A 207 22.19 -17.65 8.11
N LYS A 208 21.30 -17.47 9.10
CA LYS A 208 21.56 -16.65 10.31
C LYS A 208 21.72 -17.54 11.54
N SER A 209 22.30 -16.99 12.62
CA SER A 209 22.36 -17.73 13.88
C SER A 209 20.98 -17.83 14.54
N PRO A 210 20.70 -18.93 15.32
CA PRO A 210 19.46 -19.05 16.06
C PRO A 210 19.16 -17.87 17.00
N SER A 211 20.19 -17.33 17.64
CA SER A 211 20.08 -16.14 18.51
C SER A 211 19.68 -14.89 17.75
N THR A 212 20.19 -14.73 16.52
CA THR A 212 19.82 -13.61 15.65
C THR A 212 18.35 -13.71 15.21
N ILE A 213 17.88 -14.91 14.86
CA ILE A 213 16.49 -15.16 14.50
C ILE A 213 15.57 -14.90 15.69
N ASP A 214 15.89 -15.42 16.89
CA ASP A 214 15.09 -15.17 18.10
C ASP A 214 14.98 -13.68 18.41
N LEU A 215 16.10 -12.96 18.35
CA LEU A 215 16.12 -11.51 18.57
C LEU A 215 15.24 -10.75 17.58
N TYR A 216 15.31 -11.09 16.28
CA TYR A 216 14.49 -10.43 15.26
C TYR A 216 13.01 -10.76 15.42
N LEU A 217 12.66 -12.00 15.72
CA LEU A 217 11.26 -12.39 15.97
C LEU A 217 10.70 -11.64 17.18
N ARG A 218 11.35 -11.68 18.32
CA ARG A 218 10.90 -10.98 19.55
C ARG A 218 10.75 -9.48 19.33
N ASN A 219 11.72 -8.84 18.65
CA ASN A 219 11.63 -7.41 18.37
C ASN A 219 10.50 -7.08 17.40
N SER A 220 10.24 -7.94 16.41
CA SER A 220 9.14 -7.78 15.48
C SER A 220 7.79 -7.97 16.16
N GLU A 221 7.64 -9.04 16.93
CA GLU A 221 6.45 -9.35 17.71
C GLU A 221 6.12 -8.22 18.68
N LYS A 222 7.12 -7.72 19.44
CA LYS A 222 6.93 -6.59 20.32
C LYS A 222 6.41 -5.36 19.59
N LYS A 223 6.99 -5.01 18.45
CA LYS A 223 6.58 -3.84 17.67
C LYS A 223 5.17 -3.97 17.11
N ILE A 224 4.79 -5.16 16.66
CA ILE A 224 3.45 -5.46 16.18
C ILE A 224 2.46 -5.36 17.35
N MET A 225 2.78 -5.95 18.50
CA MET A 225 1.94 -5.87 19.68
C MET A 225 1.82 -4.42 20.20
N ASP A 226 2.92 -3.67 20.26
CA ASP A 226 2.90 -2.25 20.62
C ASP A 226 1.99 -1.44 19.68
N PHE A 227 2.03 -1.74 18.37
CA PHE A 227 1.15 -1.09 17.40
C PHE A 227 -0.32 -1.43 17.65
N VAL A 228 -0.64 -2.70 17.80
CA VAL A 228 -2.01 -3.18 18.03
C VAL A 228 -2.55 -2.64 19.36
N LEU A 229 -1.80 -2.77 20.47
CA LEU A 229 -2.27 -2.38 21.79
C LEU A 229 -2.41 -0.86 21.94
N LYS A 230 -1.51 -0.07 21.35
CA LYS A 230 -1.65 1.40 21.35
C LYS A 230 -2.87 1.88 20.57
N SER A 231 -3.36 1.09 19.62
CA SER A 231 -4.62 1.39 18.92
C SER A 231 -5.83 1.23 19.87
N TYR A 232 -5.74 0.38 20.90
CA TYR A 232 -6.79 0.23 21.90
C TYR A 232 -6.79 1.37 22.92
N ASP A 233 -5.65 1.97 23.24
CA ASP A 233 -5.56 3.08 24.21
C ASP A 233 -6.22 4.38 23.69
N PHE A 234 -6.48 4.50 22.40
CA PHE A 234 -7.26 5.61 21.83
C PHE A 234 -8.76 5.50 22.08
N THR A 235 -9.25 4.36 22.56
CA THR A 235 -10.67 4.09 22.82
C THR A 235 -11.02 4.03 24.31
N SER A 236 -10.06 4.18 25.18
CA SER A 236 -10.18 4.33 26.63
C SER A 236 -9.88 5.76 27.06
#